data_28d91312d41e24969fbcb7b1425b687f
#
_entry.id   28d91312d41e24969fbcb7b1425b687f
#
_cell.length_a   1.000
_cell.length_b   1.000
_cell.length_c   1.000
_cell.angle_alpha   90.00
_cell.angle_beta   90.00
_cell.angle_gamma   90.00
#
_symmetry.space_group_name_H-M   'P 1'
#
loop_
_entity.id
_entity.type
_entity.pdbx_description
1 polymer ?
#
loop_
_entity_poly.entity_id
_entity_poly.type
_entity_poly.pdbx_seq_one_letter_code
_entity_poly.pdbx_strand_id
1 'polypeptide(L)'
;GDQALRARHCSPQVDSALHYAAHFEVPATPEMSPANGVHHHPTASAQAFIAKVFPQWDAGLGLEVEDPAVELVCPGWTGAVVSKNAGDNKDRTLYVHMSTTTDRSQLREHMLAILDMASDRVAAGRVVFCLERSLPDLRSLLHGLCYVGGQATGAPGQRDPWIGLCPVTSLLLVTVNL
;
A
#
# COMPACT_ATOMS: atom_id res chain seq x y z
N GLY A 1 46.28 -41.60 16.63
CA GLY A 1 46.21 -41.64 15.19
C GLY A 1 44.81 -41.46 14.64
N ASP A 2 43.84 -42.04 15.22
CA ASP A 2 42.51 -42.00 14.64
C ASP A 2 41.86 -40.65 14.72
N GLN A 3 42.20 -39.88 15.70
CA GLN A 3 41.63 -38.56 15.87
C GLN A 3 42.04 -37.58 14.78
N ALA A 4 43.27 -37.69 14.34
CA ALA A 4 43.76 -36.85 13.29
C ALA A 4 43.07 -37.12 11.96
N LEU A 5 42.72 -38.37 11.73
CA LEU A 5 41.99 -38.75 10.53
C LEU A 5 40.59 -38.15 10.48
N ARG A 6 39.96 -38.09 11.62
CA ARG A 6 38.60 -37.53 11.68
C ARG A 6 38.56 -36.04 11.37
N ALA A 7 39.54 -35.32 11.84
CA ALA A 7 39.62 -33.92 11.60
C ALA A 7 39.74 -33.59 10.11
N ARG A 8 40.39 -34.44 9.39
CA ARG A 8 40.55 -34.19 7.93
C ARG A 8 39.28 -34.30 7.14
N HIS A 9 38.38 -35.14 7.61
CA HIS A 9 37.14 -35.34 6.90
C HIS A 9 36.19 -34.12 6.96
N CYS A 10 36.35 -33.32 7.94
CA CYS A 10 35.47 -32.17 8.08
C CYS A 10 35.82 -31.04 7.10
N SER A 11 37.07 -30.95 6.78
CA SER A 11 37.51 -29.83 5.94
C SER A 11 36.88 -29.80 4.57
N PRO A 12 36.81 -30.88 3.84
CA PRO A 12 36.25 -30.85 2.50
C PRO A 12 34.78 -30.47 2.48
N GLN A 13 34.06 -30.83 3.49
CA GLN A 13 32.64 -30.50 3.55
C GLN A 13 32.39 -29.01 3.68
N VAL A 14 33.23 -28.34 4.43
CA VAL A 14 33.09 -26.90 4.61
C VAL A 14 33.32 -26.18 3.31
N ASP A 15 34.29 -26.64 2.55
CA ASP A 15 34.61 -26.02 1.28
C ASP A 15 33.44 -26.14 0.30
N SER A 16 32.78 -27.27 0.29
CA SER A 16 31.65 -27.47 -0.58
C SER A 16 30.48 -26.53 -0.24
N ALA A 17 30.26 -26.31 1.02
CA ALA A 17 29.21 -25.40 1.45
C ALA A 17 29.51 -23.96 1.02
N LEU A 18 30.74 -23.56 1.09
CA LEU A 18 31.13 -22.23 0.66
C LEU A 18 30.90 -22.02 -0.84
N HIS A 19 31.16 -23.03 -1.63
CA HIS A 19 30.91 -22.95 -3.06
C HIS A 19 29.44 -22.74 -3.40
N TYR A 20 28.57 -23.41 -2.68
CA TYR A 20 27.15 -23.23 -2.89
C TYR A 20 26.72 -21.82 -2.56
N ALA A 21 27.15 -21.27 -1.48
CA ALA A 21 26.78 -19.94 -1.08
C ALA A 21 27.20 -18.91 -2.14
N ALA A 22 28.38 -19.03 -2.65
CA ALA A 22 28.88 -18.14 -3.68
C ALA A 22 28.03 -18.22 -4.96
N HIS A 23 27.56 -19.39 -5.27
CA HIS A 23 26.77 -19.61 -6.47
C HIS A 23 25.42 -18.91 -6.43
N PHE A 24 24.79 -18.89 -5.27
CA PHE A 24 23.49 -18.27 -5.13
C PHE A 24 23.55 -16.76 -5.13
N GLU A 25 24.58 -16.19 -4.63
CA GLU A 25 24.69 -14.75 -4.54
C GLU A 25 24.82 -14.07 -5.88
N VAL A 26 25.59 -14.65 -6.75
CA VAL A 26 25.93 -14.03 -8.02
C VAL A 26 24.74 -13.76 -8.93
N PRO A 27 23.86 -14.71 -9.19
CA PRO A 27 22.76 -14.44 -10.10
C PRO A 27 21.70 -13.49 -9.54
N ALA A 28 21.53 -13.47 -8.26
CA ALA A 28 20.49 -12.65 -7.68
C ALA A 28 20.83 -11.17 -7.68
N THR A 29 22.04 -10.86 -7.40
CA THR A 29 22.43 -9.49 -7.19
C THR A 29 22.33 -8.61 -8.42
N PRO A 30 22.83 -8.97 -9.54
CA PRO A 30 22.79 -8.09 -10.69
C PRO A 30 21.39 -7.88 -11.25
N GLU A 31 20.56 -8.84 -11.10
CA GLU A 31 19.23 -8.69 -11.64
C GLU A 31 18.39 -7.69 -10.88
N MET A 32 18.61 -7.66 -9.59
CA MET A 32 17.84 -6.77 -8.79
C MET A 32 18.24 -5.36 -8.99
N SER A 33 19.48 -5.17 -9.20
CA SER A 33 19.97 -3.84 -9.35
C SER A 33 19.26 -3.05 -10.38
N PRO A 34 19.27 -3.46 -11.54
CA PRO A 34 18.72 -2.66 -12.58
C PRO A 34 17.27 -2.41 -12.35
N ALA A 35 16.68 -3.33 -11.86
CA ALA A 35 15.34 -3.26 -11.75
C ALA A 35 14.90 -1.99 -11.18
N ASN A 36 15.53 -1.72 -10.58
CA ASN A 36 15.47 -0.92 -10.31
C ASN A 36 14.48 -0.01 -10.49
N GLY A 37 13.58 -0.44 -10.37
CA GLY A 37 12.52 0.23 -10.01
C GLY A 37 12.65 1.68 -9.76
N VAL A 38 13.65 2.01 -10.12
CA VAL A 38 14.02 3.33 -9.98
C VAL A 38 12.99 4.28 -10.45
N HIS A 39 12.23 3.85 -11.35
CA HIS A 39 11.26 4.71 -11.93
C HIS A 39 9.91 4.48 -11.25
N HIS A 40 9.67 5.27 -10.27
CA HIS A 40 8.37 5.40 -9.67
C HIS A 40 7.42 6.03 -10.68
N HIS A 41 7.22 5.36 -11.77
CA HIS A 41 6.15 5.76 -12.66
C HIS A 41 4.84 5.44 -11.97
N PRO A 42 3.91 6.41 -11.93
CA PRO A 42 2.57 6.11 -11.48
C PRO A 42 2.08 4.96 -12.35
N THR A 43 1.79 3.82 -11.74
CA THR A 43 1.26 2.72 -12.50
C THR A 43 -0.08 3.11 -13.08
N ALA A 44 -0.40 2.58 -14.24
CA ALA A 44 -1.69 2.86 -14.87
C ALA A 44 -2.85 2.49 -13.93
N SER A 45 -2.68 1.49 -13.08
CA SER A 45 -3.71 1.08 -12.14
C SER A 45 -3.96 2.11 -11.03
N ALA A 46 -2.91 2.74 -10.52
CA ALA A 46 -3.07 3.78 -9.50
C ALA A 46 -3.74 5.04 -10.07
N GLN A 47 -3.37 5.44 -11.27
CA GLN A 47 -4.02 6.56 -11.95
C GLN A 47 -5.48 6.26 -12.26
N ALA A 48 -5.77 5.06 -12.74
CA ALA A 48 -7.14 4.63 -13.00
C ALA A 48 -7.98 4.62 -11.73
N PHE A 49 -7.39 4.20 -10.62
CA PHE A 49 -8.05 4.23 -9.33
C PHE A 49 -8.44 5.67 -8.94
N ILE A 50 -7.49 6.59 -8.99
CA ILE A 50 -7.74 7.99 -8.62
C ILE A 50 -8.77 8.63 -9.54
N ALA A 51 -8.70 8.37 -10.84
CA ALA A 51 -9.68 8.90 -11.80
C ALA A 51 -11.09 8.34 -11.56
N LYS A 52 -11.19 7.13 -11.04
CA LYS A 52 -12.47 6.53 -10.67
C LYS A 52 -13.07 7.16 -9.41
N VAL A 53 -12.25 7.46 -8.43
CA VAL A 53 -12.69 8.12 -7.18
C VAL A 53 -12.99 9.59 -7.42
N PHE A 54 -12.16 10.26 -8.19
CA PHE A 54 -12.27 11.68 -8.50
C PHE A 54 -12.40 11.88 -10.02
N PRO A 55 -13.62 11.94 -10.54
CA PRO A 55 -13.83 12.01 -12.00
C PRO A 55 -13.19 13.23 -12.66
N GLN A 56 -12.92 14.28 -11.91
CA GLN A 56 -12.27 15.49 -12.41
C GLN A 56 -10.75 15.44 -12.29
N TRP A 57 -10.20 14.29 -11.95
CA TRP A 57 -8.75 14.12 -11.83
C TRP A 57 -8.06 14.46 -13.16
N ASP A 58 -6.99 15.25 -13.04
CA ASP A 58 -6.15 15.62 -14.16
C ASP A 58 -4.68 15.56 -13.73
N ALA A 59 -3.84 15.04 -14.60
CA ALA A 59 -2.40 14.98 -14.38
C ALA A 59 -1.75 16.36 -14.20
N GLY A 60 -2.42 17.43 -14.66
CA GLY A 60 -1.96 18.80 -14.49
C GLY A 60 -2.09 19.39 -13.09
N LEU A 61 -2.65 18.65 -12.14
CA LEU A 61 -2.84 19.14 -10.77
C LEU A 61 -1.55 19.20 -9.95
N GLY A 62 -0.43 18.71 -10.49
CA GLY A 62 0.85 18.74 -9.77
C GLY A 62 0.93 17.76 -8.61
N LEU A 63 0.09 16.74 -8.59
CA LEU A 63 0.10 15.69 -7.57
C LEU A 63 0.77 14.44 -8.12
N GLU A 64 1.56 13.80 -7.27
CA GLU A 64 2.18 12.51 -7.59
C GLU A 64 1.27 11.37 -7.15
N VAL A 65 1.15 10.35 -7.99
CA VAL A 65 0.34 9.16 -7.70
C VAL A 65 1.23 7.93 -7.78
N GLU A 66 1.22 7.11 -6.74
CA GLU A 66 1.99 5.87 -6.65
C GLU A 66 1.06 4.71 -6.36
N ASP A 67 1.45 3.50 -6.80
CA ASP A 67 0.73 2.26 -6.49
C ASP A 67 1.34 1.62 -5.24
N PRO A 68 0.59 1.54 -4.14
CA PRO A 68 1.07 0.90 -2.93
C PRO A 68 0.92 -0.62 -2.94
N ALA A 69 0.34 -1.20 -3.98
CA ALA A 69 0.05 -2.64 -4.08
C ALA A 69 -0.76 -3.17 -2.89
N VAL A 70 -1.83 -2.48 -2.55
CA VAL A 70 -2.70 -2.83 -1.41
C VAL A 70 -3.23 -4.25 -1.53
N GLU A 71 -3.53 -4.70 -2.74
CA GLU A 71 -4.07 -6.04 -3.01
C GLU A 71 -3.15 -7.16 -2.58
N LEU A 72 -1.86 -6.92 -2.46
CA LEU A 72 -0.91 -7.92 -1.98
C LEU A 72 -1.02 -8.16 -0.47
N VAL A 73 -1.49 -7.15 0.25
CA VAL A 73 -1.68 -7.23 1.71
C VAL A 73 -3.11 -7.61 2.04
N CYS A 74 -4.05 -7.00 1.33
CA CYS A 74 -5.48 -7.21 1.54
C CYS A 74 -6.16 -7.52 0.22
N PRO A 75 -6.37 -8.80 -0.12
CA PRO A 75 -7.06 -9.17 -1.35
C PRO A 75 -8.46 -8.55 -1.43
N GLY A 76 -8.82 -8.05 -2.59
CA GLY A 76 -10.09 -7.36 -2.80
C GLY A 76 -10.07 -5.87 -2.49
N TRP A 77 -8.95 -5.35 -1.99
CA TRP A 77 -8.75 -3.92 -1.81
C TRP A 77 -7.87 -3.35 -2.92
N THR A 78 -8.15 -2.14 -3.32
CA THR A 78 -7.33 -1.38 -4.26
C THR A 78 -6.99 -0.04 -3.65
N GLY A 79 -5.96 0.61 -4.13
CA GLY A 79 -5.58 1.90 -3.59
C GLY A 79 -4.54 2.63 -4.41
N ALA A 80 -4.31 3.87 -4.02
CA ALA A 80 -3.29 4.73 -4.58
C ALA A 80 -2.78 5.69 -3.52
N VAL A 81 -1.51 6.03 -3.59
CA VAL A 81 -0.91 7.05 -2.74
C VAL A 81 -0.85 8.34 -3.53
N VAL A 82 -1.42 9.39 -2.98
CA VAL A 82 -1.34 10.73 -3.55
C VAL A 82 -0.42 11.58 -2.69
N SER A 83 0.59 12.17 -3.32
CA SER A 83 1.55 13.03 -2.65
C SER A 83 1.48 14.43 -3.19
N LYS A 84 1.50 15.40 -2.30
CA LYS A 84 1.60 16.81 -2.66
C LYS A 84 2.99 17.29 -2.26
N ASN A 85 3.70 17.86 -3.21
CA ASN A 85 4.99 18.46 -2.92
C ASN A 85 4.78 19.77 -2.17
N ALA A 86 5.04 19.74 -0.89
CA ALA A 86 5.02 20.92 -0.04
C ALA A 86 6.43 21.09 0.58
N GLY A 87 7.40 21.42 -0.24
CA GLY A 87 8.78 21.59 0.24
C GLY A 87 9.39 20.28 0.73
N ASP A 88 10.03 20.31 1.88
CA ASP A 88 10.73 19.15 2.44
C ASP A 88 9.78 18.10 3.03
N ASN A 89 8.51 18.42 3.18
CA ASN A 89 7.53 17.51 3.74
C ASN A 89 6.57 17.05 2.65
N LYS A 90 6.70 15.77 2.30
CA LYS A 90 5.73 15.14 1.40
C LYS A 90 4.45 14.85 2.17
N ASP A 91 3.42 15.57 1.86
CA ASP A 91 2.10 15.25 2.38
C ASP A 91 1.55 14.07 1.57
N ARG A 92 1.57 12.88 2.17
CA ARG A 92 1.19 11.61 1.53
C ARG A 92 -0.11 11.11 2.11
N THR A 93 -1.05 10.82 1.24
CA THR A 93 -2.36 10.26 1.60
C THR A 93 -2.58 8.96 0.85
N LEU A 94 -2.89 7.89 1.59
CA LEU A 94 -3.26 6.61 0.99
C LEU A 94 -4.79 6.56 0.85
N TYR A 95 -5.27 6.46 -0.38
CA TYR A 95 -6.68 6.22 -0.69
C TYR A 95 -6.87 4.74 -0.94
N VAL A 96 -7.85 4.14 -0.30
CA VAL A 96 -8.17 2.71 -0.47
C VAL A 96 -9.66 2.50 -0.70
N HIS A 97 -9.98 1.50 -1.50
CA HIS A 97 -11.35 1.12 -1.82
C HIS A 97 -11.50 -0.39 -1.69
N MET A 98 -12.58 -0.82 -1.04
CA MET A 98 -12.93 -2.21 -0.90
C MET A 98 -13.93 -2.60 -1.99
N SER A 99 -13.63 -3.66 -2.72
CA SER A 99 -14.59 -4.20 -3.69
C SER A 99 -15.84 -4.71 -2.98
N THR A 100 -16.99 -4.55 -3.63
CA THR A 100 -18.27 -5.07 -3.09
C THR A 100 -18.29 -6.58 -2.96
N THR A 101 -17.42 -7.28 -3.68
CA THR A 101 -17.28 -8.74 -3.65
C THR A 101 -16.27 -9.24 -2.61
N THR A 102 -15.60 -8.34 -1.89
CA THR A 102 -14.62 -8.71 -0.89
C THR A 102 -15.27 -9.41 0.29
N ASP A 103 -14.63 -10.49 0.77
CA ASP A 103 -15.06 -11.16 1.99
C ASP A 103 -14.87 -10.23 3.18
N ARG A 104 -15.95 -10.01 3.92
CA ARG A 104 -15.98 -9.07 5.04
C ARG A 104 -15.73 -9.72 6.38
N SER A 105 -15.52 -11.02 6.41
CA SER A 105 -15.27 -11.73 7.68
C SER A 105 -14.01 -11.25 8.38
N GLN A 106 -13.04 -10.75 7.61
CA GLN A 106 -11.75 -10.25 8.12
C GLN A 106 -11.60 -8.74 7.93
N LEU A 107 -12.70 -8.03 7.87
CA LEU A 107 -12.70 -6.60 7.57
C LEU A 107 -11.85 -5.80 8.55
N ARG A 108 -11.99 -6.10 9.84
CA ARG A 108 -11.24 -5.40 10.89
C ARG A 108 -9.74 -5.63 10.74
N GLU A 109 -9.34 -6.87 10.51
CA GLU A 109 -7.94 -7.24 10.30
C GLU A 109 -7.37 -6.55 9.07
N HIS A 110 -8.14 -6.49 8.00
CA HIS A 110 -7.73 -5.80 6.78
C HIS A 110 -7.55 -4.30 7.01
N MET A 111 -8.47 -3.66 7.73
CA MET A 111 -8.35 -2.24 8.05
C MET A 111 -7.10 -1.95 8.86
N LEU A 112 -6.83 -2.76 9.88
CA LEU A 112 -5.62 -2.61 10.70
C LEU A 112 -4.35 -2.83 9.86
N ALA A 113 -4.35 -3.87 9.01
CA ALA A 113 -3.22 -4.14 8.13
C ALA A 113 -2.97 -2.99 7.14
N ILE A 114 -4.02 -2.35 6.64
CA ILE A 114 -3.90 -1.17 5.78
C ILE A 114 -3.30 0.01 6.54
N LEU A 115 -3.73 0.25 7.77
CA LEU A 115 -3.18 1.33 8.60
C LEU A 115 -1.70 1.10 8.91
N ASP A 116 -1.32 -0.14 9.25
CA ASP A 116 0.07 -0.51 9.50
C ASP A 116 0.91 -0.34 8.24
N MET A 117 0.41 -0.82 7.11
CA MET A 117 1.11 -0.66 5.83
C MET A 117 1.29 0.82 5.47
N ALA A 118 0.27 1.63 5.68
CA ALA A 118 0.30 3.05 5.38
C ALA A 118 1.37 3.78 6.21
N SER A 119 1.46 3.45 7.48
CA SER A 119 2.46 4.01 8.40
C SER A 119 3.87 3.52 8.07
N ASP A 120 4.06 2.21 8.01
CA ASP A 120 5.39 1.60 8.00
C ASP A 120 6.03 1.53 6.63
N ARG A 121 5.23 1.26 5.58
CA ARG A 121 5.75 1.03 4.23
C ARG A 121 5.57 2.23 3.32
N VAL A 122 4.46 2.92 3.46
CA VAL A 122 4.10 4.03 2.57
C VAL A 122 4.54 5.37 3.16
N ALA A 123 4.73 5.44 4.46
CA ALA A 123 5.01 6.67 5.18
C ALA A 123 3.92 7.73 4.89
N ALA A 124 2.67 7.30 4.90
CA ALA A 124 1.54 8.19 4.71
C ALA A 124 1.17 8.86 6.04
N GLY A 125 0.74 10.10 5.98
CA GLY A 125 0.25 10.81 7.16
C GLY A 125 -1.22 10.50 7.45
N ARG A 126 -1.92 9.89 6.51
CA ARG A 126 -3.34 9.55 6.66
C ARG A 126 -3.76 8.49 5.67
N VAL A 127 -4.84 7.80 6.01
CA VAL A 127 -5.53 6.87 5.11
C VAL A 127 -6.95 7.36 4.90
N VAL A 128 -7.41 7.37 3.66
CA VAL A 128 -8.79 7.69 3.29
C VAL A 128 -9.46 6.42 2.77
N PHE A 129 -10.43 5.93 3.52
CA PHE A 129 -11.24 4.79 3.12
C PHE A 129 -12.39 5.28 2.24
N CYS A 130 -12.42 4.84 1.00
CA CYS A 130 -13.47 5.14 0.04
C CYS A 130 -14.50 4.01 0.09
N LEU A 131 -15.64 4.26 0.69
CA LEU A 131 -16.66 3.26 0.95
C LEU A 131 -17.88 3.49 0.08
N GLU A 132 -18.37 2.43 -0.56
CA GLU A 132 -19.61 2.51 -1.32
C GLU A 132 -20.78 2.80 -0.38
N ARG A 133 -21.56 3.81 -0.68
CA ARG A 133 -22.73 4.15 0.13
C ARG A 133 -23.80 3.05 0.14
N SER A 134 -23.77 2.19 -0.87
CA SER A 134 -24.68 1.05 -1.01
C SER A 134 -24.27 -0.18 -0.20
N LEU A 135 -23.15 -0.14 0.52
CA LEU A 135 -22.72 -1.28 1.33
C LEU A 135 -23.75 -1.57 2.42
N PRO A 136 -24.21 -2.83 2.54
CA PRO A 136 -25.23 -3.18 3.55
C PRO A 136 -24.74 -2.99 4.97
N ASP A 137 -23.44 -3.17 5.21
CA ASP A 137 -22.84 -3.05 6.54
C ASP A 137 -22.14 -1.72 6.76
N LEU A 138 -22.45 -0.71 5.97
CA LEU A 138 -21.78 0.59 6.02
C LEU A 138 -21.76 1.18 7.43
N ARG A 139 -22.87 1.07 8.16
CA ARG A 139 -22.96 1.59 9.53
C ARG A 139 -21.94 0.92 10.46
N SER A 140 -21.85 -0.40 10.42
CA SER A 140 -20.88 -1.15 11.23
C SER A 140 -19.45 -0.80 10.88
N LEU A 141 -19.19 -0.62 9.59
CA LEU A 141 -17.90 -0.22 9.08
C LEU A 141 -17.51 1.17 9.59
N LEU A 142 -18.41 2.12 9.48
CA LEU A 142 -18.19 3.48 9.99
C LEU A 142 -17.94 3.47 11.49
N HIS A 143 -18.69 2.67 12.22
CA HIS A 143 -18.51 2.54 13.67
C HIS A 143 -17.11 2.01 13.99
N GLY A 144 -16.66 0.96 13.28
CA GLY A 144 -15.32 0.42 13.43
C GLY A 144 -14.22 1.44 13.10
N LEU A 145 -14.39 2.21 12.03
CA LEU A 145 -13.44 3.24 11.65
C LEU A 145 -13.40 4.39 12.67
N CYS A 146 -14.55 4.78 13.23
CA CYS A 146 -14.59 5.80 14.28
C CYS A 146 -13.78 5.39 15.52
N TYR A 147 -13.75 4.10 15.86
CA TYR A 147 -12.96 3.60 16.97
C TYR A 147 -11.45 3.82 16.78
N VAL A 148 -10.98 3.81 15.54
CA VAL A 148 -9.57 4.06 15.24
C VAL A 148 -9.31 5.52 14.84
N GLY A 149 -10.21 6.41 15.18
CA GLY A 149 -10.06 7.84 14.92
C GLY A 149 -10.52 8.30 13.56
N GLY A 150 -11.30 7.47 12.86
CA GLY A 150 -11.84 7.83 11.55
C GLY A 150 -12.84 8.97 11.61
N GLN A 151 -12.74 9.89 10.68
CA GLN A 151 -13.67 10.99 10.51
C GLN A 151 -14.25 10.96 9.12
N ALA A 152 -15.56 10.91 9.03
CA ALA A 152 -16.24 11.00 7.75
C ALA A 152 -16.04 12.40 7.19
N THR A 153 -15.44 12.47 6.02
CA THR A 153 -15.23 13.70 5.29
C THR A 153 -16.04 13.63 4.00
N GLY A 154 -16.91 14.56 3.84
CA GLY A 154 -17.62 14.65 2.58
C GLY A 154 -19.10 14.34 2.64
N ALA A 155 -19.87 15.35 2.98
CA ALA A 155 -21.24 15.39 2.53
C ALA A 155 -21.24 15.37 0.98
N PRO A 156 -22.31 14.87 0.34
CA PRO A 156 -22.38 14.91 -1.13
C PRO A 156 -22.11 16.30 -1.66
N GLY A 157 -21.18 16.40 -2.63
CA GLY A 157 -20.76 17.68 -3.20
C GLY A 157 -19.65 18.41 -2.47
N GLN A 158 -19.16 17.86 -1.36
CA GLN A 158 -18.05 18.43 -0.63
C GLN A 158 -16.71 17.98 -1.23
N ARG A 159 -15.77 18.89 -1.35
CA ARG A 159 -14.45 18.60 -1.89
C ARG A 159 -13.60 17.86 -0.87
N ASP A 160 -12.79 16.92 -1.36
CA ASP A 160 -11.76 16.29 -0.55
C ASP A 160 -10.73 17.36 -0.16
N PRO A 161 -10.37 17.48 1.12
CA PRO A 161 -9.46 18.53 1.57
C PRO A 161 -8.01 18.33 1.09
N TRP A 162 -7.64 17.13 0.72
CA TRP A 162 -6.27 16.80 0.35
C TRP A 162 -6.01 16.95 -1.14
N ILE A 163 -6.96 16.57 -1.96
CA ILE A 163 -6.88 16.68 -3.42
C ILE A 163 -7.57 17.95 -3.94
N GLY A 164 -8.59 18.43 -3.24
CA GLY A 164 -9.34 19.60 -3.64
C GLY A 164 -10.43 19.33 -4.69
N LEU A 165 -10.69 18.05 -4.98
CA LEU A 165 -11.69 17.62 -5.93
C LEU A 165 -12.87 16.97 -5.21
N CYS A 166 -14.03 16.97 -5.88
CA CYS A 166 -15.20 16.26 -5.38
C CYS A 166 -15.08 14.77 -5.74
N PRO A 167 -15.20 13.87 -4.77
CA PRO A 167 -15.26 12.45 -5.07
C PRO A 167 -16.58 12.11 -5.75
N VAL A 168 -16.61 10.96 -6.43
CA VAL A 168 -17.85 10.45 -6.98
C VAL A 168 -18.90 10.28 -5.89
N THR A 169 -20.14 10.63 -6.18
CA THR A 169 -21.20 10.73 -5.16
C THR A 169 -21.60 9.39 -4.55
N SER A 170 -21.30 8.28 -5.21
CA SER A 170 -21.55 6.93 -4.69
C SER A 170 -20.63 6.53 -3.53
N LEU A 171 -19.56 7.28 -3.31
CA LEU A 171 -18.56 6.99 -2.28
C LEU A 171 -18.73 7.90 -1.07
N LEU A 172 -18.53 7.32 0.10
CA LEU A 172 -18.30 8.03 1.35
C LEU A 172 -16.83 7.91 1.71
N LEU A 173 -16.19 9.03 2.04
CA LEU A 173 -14.79 9.05 2.41
C LEU A 173 -14.65 9.16 3.92
N VAL A 174 -13.81 8.31 4.49
CA VAL A 174 -13.49 8.33 5.92
C VAL A 174 -11.98 8.44 6.07
N THR A 175 -11.52 9.50 6.71
CA THR A 175 -10.10 9.77 6.93
C THR A 175 -9.68 9.32 8.30
N VAL A 176 -8.57 8.58 8.35
CA VAL A 176 -7.87 8.21 9.59
C VAL A 176 -6.48 8.85 9.54
N ASN A 177 -6.16 9.68 10.50
CA ASN A 177 -4.82 10.25 10.63
C ASN A 177 -3.91 9.25 11.36
N LEU A 178 -2.67 9.16 10.90
CA LEU A 178 -1.67 8.23 11.42
C LEU A 178 -0.66 8.93 12.33
#